data_31593ceee63119d52af6aea3ddaa60c0
#
_entry.id   31593ceee63119d52af6aea3ddaa60c0
#
_cell.length_a   1.000
_cell.length_b   1.000
_cell.length_c   1.000
_cell.angle_alpha   90.00
_cell.angle_beta   90.00
_cell.angle_gamma   90.00
#
_symmetry.space_group_name_H-M   'P 1'
#
loop_
_entity.id
_entity.type
_entity.pdbx_description
1 polymer ?
#
loop_
_entity_poly.entity_id
_entity_poly.type
_entity_poly.pdbx_seq_one_letter_code
_entity_poly.pdbx_strand_id
1 'polypeptide(L)'
;QGHLLVYFEKYDDLKNFRGKLTISDNKETCAQGIVECLSLAKQYNGIGVLAHIELDSGFEKTINRFDPKMSAILTHDTLFALEISDKNSVDLYTDNDISKDAAERKRLINERRQALELENNYELPKLMSSDAHTLNKLGLNASGEKKLTRIKLDTLDFNAFRIALLSSNSRIRIENLIPEKLPRFVGLHIEGGLLDNQTIHFSNNLTCIIGGRGAGKSTMLESLRESSGNKSDLSVVDSEVWPEKIYLQYE
;
A
#
# COMPACT_ATOMS: atom_id res chain seq x y z
N GLN A 1 3.43 -11.01 -25.47
CA GLN A 1 2.45 -11.39 -24.45
C GLN A 1 2.76 -10.62 -23.18
N GLY A 2 1.83 -9.77 -22.70
CA GLY A 2 2.02 -9.04 -21.46
C GLY A 2 1.66 -9.92 -20.26
N HIS A 3 2.37 -9.75 -19.14
CA HIS A 3 2.13 -10.50 -17.93
C HIS A 3 1.25 -9.70 -16.96
N LEU A 4 0.22 -10.35 -16.40
CA LEU A 4 -0.66 -9.83 -15.37
C LEU A 4 -0.54 -10.72 -14.13
N LEU A 5 -0.15 -10.12 -13.00
CA LEU A 5 -0.22 -10.77 -11.69
C LEU A 5 -1.58 -10.49 -11.08
N VAL A 6 -2.22 -11.53 -10.54
CA VAL A 6 -3.51 -11.40 -9.86
C VAL A 6 -3.41 -12.05 -8.50
N TYR A 7 -3.83 -11.31 -7.46
CA TYR A 7 -3.77 -11.74 -6.07
C TYR A 7 -5.18 -11.86 -5.51
N PHE A 8 -5.40 -12.88 -4.69
CA PHE A 8 -6.67 -13.16 -4.02
C PHE A 8 -6.43 -13.46 -2.54
N GLU A 9 -7.38 -13.07 -1.70
CA GLU A 9 -7.36 -13.41 -0.28
C GLU A 9 -7.65 -14.91 -0.05
N LYS A 10 -8.66 -15.44 -0.77
CA LYS A 10 -9.13 -16.79 -0.59
C LYS A 10 -8.70 -17.71 -1.73
N TYR A 11 -8.29 -18.91 -1.36
CA TYR A 11 -7.95 -19.94 -2.35
C TYR A 11 -9.11 -20.29 -3.29
N ASP A 12 -10.35 -20.30 -2.78
CA ASP A 12 -11.53 -20.59 -3.60
C ASP A 12 -11.77 -19.50 -4.66
N ASP A 13 -11.52 -18.24 -4.34
CA ASP A 13 -11.61 -17.13 -5.31
C ASP A 13 -10.56 -17.29 -6.42
N LEU A 14 -9.32 -17.62 -6.06
CA LEU A 14 -8.27 -17.94 -7.01
C LEU A 14 -8.66 -19.14 -7.91
N LYS A 15 -9.19 -20.21 -7.31
CA LYS A 15 -9.62 -21.41 -8.04
C LYS A 15 -10.76 -21.10 -9.01
N ASN A 16 -11.76 -20.34 -8.58
CA ASN A 16 -12.88 -19.93 -9.41
C ASN A 16 -12.44 -19.03 -10.56
N PHE A 17 -11.58 -18.02 -10.28
CA PHE A 17 -10.95 -17.20 -11.30
C PHE A 17 -10.20 -18.05 -12.32
N ARG A 18 -9.31 -18.94 -11.85
CA ARG A 18 -8.53 -19.83 -12.71
C ARG A 18 -9.42 -20.72 -13.59
N GLY A 19 -10.55 -21.19 -13.05
CA GLY A 19 -11.53 -22.03 -13.78
C GLY A 19 -12.26 -21.30 -14.90
N LYS A 20 -12.25 -19.96 -14.93
CA LYS A 20 -12.83 -19.14 -16.01
C LYS A 20 -11.84 -18.84 -17.15
N LEU A 21 -10.55 -19.08 -16.94
CA LEU A 21 -9.54 -18.82 -17.92
C LEU A 21 -9.38 -19.99 -18.89
N THR A 22 -9.37 -19.70 -20.18
CA THR A 22 -8.98 -20.64 -21.22
C THR A 22 -7.48 -20.57 -21.42
N ILE A 23 -6.79 -21.56 -20.90
CA ILE A 23 -5.31 -21.59 -20.91
C ILE A 23 -4.85 -22.59 -21.94
N SER A 24 -3.78 -22.24 -22.67
CA SER A 24 -3.15 -23.10 -23.65
C SER A 24 -2.60 -24.40 -23.03
N ASP A 25 -2.43 -25.44 -23.83
CA ASP A 25 -1.95 -26.75 -23.40
C ASP A 25 -0.57 -26.68 -22.73
N ASN A 26 0.31 -25.81 -23.24
CA ASN A 26 1.61 -25.54 -22.64
C ASN A 26 1.55 -24.67 -21.36
N LYS A 27 0.37 -24.19 -20.98
CA LYS A 27 0.09 -23.34 -19.81
C LYS A 27 0.79 -21.98 -19.81
N GLU A 28 1.29 -21.53 -20.93
CA GLU A 28 2.02 -20.27 -21.04
C GLU A 28 1.13 -19.09 -21.44
N THR A 29 -0.02 -19.34 -22.02
CA THR A 29 -0.90 -18.30 -22.55
C THR A 29 -2.34 -18.47 -22.11
N CYS A 30 -3.04 -17.35 -22.01
CA CYS A 30 -4.46 -17.26 -21.72
C CYS A 30 -5.18 -16.64 -22.93
N ALA A 31 -6.33 -17.19 -23.32
CA ALA A 31 -7.13 -16.64 -24.43
C ALA A 31 -7.80 -15.31 -24.06
N GLN A 32 -8.10 -15.09 -22.77
CA GLN A 32 -8.67 -13.85 -22.29
C GLN A 32 -7.66 -12.70 -22.35
N GLY A 33 -8.13 -11.53 -22.82
CA GLY A 33 -7.35 -10.30 -22.78
C GLY A 33 -7.18 -9.75 -21.36
N ILE A 34 -6.23 -8.83 -21.18
CA ILE A 34 -5.91 -8.25 -19.85
C ILE A 34 -7.13 -7.58 -19.22
N VAL A 35 -7.92 -6.82 -19.95
CA VAL A 35 -9.15 -6.17 -19.44
C VAL A 35 -10.16 -7.21 -18.95
N GLU A 36 -10.34 -8.29 -19.69
CA GLU A 36 -11.21 -9.39 -19.31
C GLU A 36 -10.70 -10.10 -18.06
N CYS A 37 -9.39 -10.35 -17.97
CA CYS A 37 -8.76 -10.91 -16.78
C CYS A 37 -8.93 -10.01 -15.54
N LEU A 38 -8.78 -8.68 -15.69
CA LEU A 38 -9.03 -7.73 -14.61
C LEU A 38 -10.51 -7.72 -14.17
N SER A 39 -11.43 -7.79 -15.14
CA SER A 39 -12.87 -7.86 -14.86
C SER A 39 -13.25 -9.17 -14.15
N LEU A 40 -12.67 -10.28 -14.55
CA LEU A 40 -12.84 -11.56 -13.86
C LEU A 40 -12.22 -11.51 -12.45
N ALA A 41 -11.04 -10.91 -12.29
CA ALA A 41 -10.43 -10.74 -10.98
C ALA A 41 -11.35 -9.94 -10.03
N LYS A 42 -12.00 -8.88 -10.55
CA LYS A 42 -12.98 -8.08 -9.80
C LYS A 42 -14.14 -8.94 -9.28
N GLN A 43 -14.69 -9.85 -10.10
CA GLN A 43 -15.79 -10.73 -9.70
C GLN A 43 -15.43 -11.62 -8.52
N TYR A 44 -14.17 -11.95 -8.35
CA TYR A 44 -13.65 -12.80 -7.29
C TYR A 44 -12.81 -12.03 -6.25
N ASN A 45 -13.06 -10.72 -6.09
CA ASN A 45 -12.39 -9.85 -5.12
C ASN A 45 -10.86 -9.82 -5.20
N GLY A 46 -10.32 -10.11 -6.38
CA GLY A 46 -8.89 -10.05 -6.63
C GLY A 46 -8.40 -8.64 -6.94
N ILE A 47 -7.08 -8.48 -6.91
CA ILE A 47 -6.37 -7.27 -7.33
C ILE A 47 -5.37 -7.63 -8.43
N GLY A 48 -5.24 -6.75 -9.43
CA GLY A 48 -4.31 -6.91 -10.55
C GLY A 48 -3.09 -6.02 -10.43
N VAL A 49 -1.94 -6.54 -10.86
CA VAL A 49 -0.68 -5.80 -10.99
C VAL A 49 -0.09 -6.12 -12.36
N LEU A 50 0.26 -5.09 -13.13
CA LEU A 50 0.95 -5.29 -14.41
C LEU A 50 2.42 -5.55 -14.16
N ALA A 51 2.92 -6.70 -14.60
CA ALA A 51 4.29 -7.12 -14.33
C ALA A 51 5.30 -6.41 -15.22
N HIS A 52 6.48 -6.10 -14.69
CA HIS A 52 7.69 -5.58 -15.32
C HIS A 52 7.42 -4.75 -16.58
N ILE A 53 6.63 -3.68 -16.40
CA ILE A 53 6.01 -2.87 -17.47
C ILE A 53 6.97 -2.40 -18.56
N GLU A 54 8.24 -2.15 -18.23
CA GLU A 54 9.28 -1.62 -19.12
C GLU A 54 10.07 -2.68 -19.90
N LEU A 55 9.99 -3.96 -19.53
CA LEU A 55 10.72 -5.04 -20.20
C LEU A 55 10.09 -5.41 -21.54
N ASP A 56 10.82 -6.15 -22.38
CA ASP A 56 10.33 -6.59 -23.70
C ASP A 56 9.11 -7.52 -23.59
N SER A 57 9.04 -8.36 -22.55
CA SER A 57 7.87 -9.16 -22.19
C SER A 57 6.84 -8.38 -21.39
N GLY A 58 7.14 -7.14 -21.05
CA GLY A 58 6.29 -6.29 -20.27
C GLY A 58 5.14 -5.72 -21.09
N PHE A 59 4.20 -5.22 -20.35
CA PHE A 59 2.94 -4.73 -20.82
C PHE A 59 3.07 -3.59 -21.86
N GLU A 60 3.96 -2.63 -21.65
CA GLU A 60 4.11 -1.45 -22.48
C GLU A 60 4.63 -1.74 -23.89
N LYS A 61 5.49 -2.75 -24.03
CA LYS A 61 6.03 -3.15 -25.31
C LYS A 61 5.13 -4.13 -26.07
N THR A 62 4.35 -4.93 -25.32
CA THR A 62 3.46 -5.93 -25.96
C THR A 62 2.16 -5.33 -26.46
N ILE A 63 1.62 -4.28 -25.86
CA ILE A 63 0.36 -3.61 -26.25
C ILE A 63 0.68 -2.24 -26.80
N ASN A 64 1.73 -1.74 -27.05
CA ASN A 64 2.04 -0.36 -27.46
C ASN A 64 1.27 0.71 -26.67
N ARG A 65 1.97 1.63 -26.04
CA ARG A 65 1.40 2.69 -25.19
C ARG A 65 0.39 3.60 -25.89
N PHE A 66 0.42 3.67 -27.18
CA PHE A 66 -0.51 4.45 -28.01
C PHE A 66 -1.75 3.67 -28.45
N ASP A 67 -1.85 2.38 -28.11
CA ASP A 67 -3.05 1.57 -28.41
C ASP A 67 -4.21 2.02 -27.49
N PRO A 68 -5.42 2.24 -28.02
CA PRO A 68 -6.60 2.55 -27.20
C PRO A 68 -6.86 1.53 -26.07
N LYS A 69 -6.42 0.30 -26.21
CA LYS A 69 -6.50 -0.73 -25.15
C LYS A 69 -5.72 -0.34 -23.90
N MET A 70 -4.65 0.45 -24.03
CA MET A 70 -3.88 0.95 -22.89
C MET A 70 -4.74 1.77 -21.93
N SER A 71 -5.57 2.68 -22.48
CA SER A 71 -6.50 3.46 -21.68
C SER A 71 -7.46 2.54 -20.91
N ALA A 72 -8.08 1.57 -21.59
CA ALA A 72 -9.02 0.64 -20.96
C ALA A 72 -8.37 -0.19 -19.85
N ILE A 73 -7.10 -0.54 -19.98
CA ILE A 73 -6.37 -1.31 -18.96
C ILE A 73 -6.01 -0.40 -17.76
N LEU A 74 -5.42 0.77 -18.03
CA LEU A 74 -4.97 1.68 -16.98
C LEU A 74 -6.12 2.34 -16.22
N THR A 75 -7.28 2.51 -16.84
CA THR A 75 -8.50 3.02 -16.16
C THR A 75 -9.29 1.93 -15.43
N HIS A 76 -8.89 0.66 -15.53
CA HIS A 76 -9.58 -0.42 -14.83
C HIS A 76 -9.37 -0.32 -13.31
N ASP A 77 -10.46 -0.34 -12.53
CA ASP A 77 -10.46 -0.15 -11.08
C ASP A 77 -9.81 -1.31 -10.30
N THR A 78 -9.73 -2.50 -10.91
CA THR A 78 -9.05 -3.67 -10.31
C THR A 78 -7.53 -3.65 -10.54
N LEU A 79 -7.00 -2.72 -11.34
CA LEU A 79 -5.57 -2.50 -11.46
C LEU A 79 -5.08 -1.65 -10.28
N PHE A 80 -4.27 -2.24 -9.41
CA PHE A 80 -3.79 -1.62 -8.17
C PHE A 80 -2.35 -1.13 -8.22
N ALA A 81 -1.51 -1.74 -9.04
CA ALA A 81 -0.09 -1.37 -9.11
C ALA A 81 0.55 -1.72 -10.45
N LEU A 82 1.73 -1.16 -10.66
CA LEU A 82 2.64 -1.48 -11.75
C LEU A 82 3.92 -2.07 -11.15
N GLU A 83 4.34 -3.23 -11.64
CA GLU A 83 5.64 -3.77 -11.29
C GLU A 83 6.70 -3.23 -12.25
N ILE A 84 7.82 -2.80 -11.69
CA ILE A 84 9.01 -2.36 -12.42
C ILE A 84 10.18 -3.32 -12.15
N SER A 85 11.06 -3.48 -13.12
CA SER A 85 12.24 -4.32 -12.95
C SER A 85 13.47 -3.53 -12.49
N ASP A 86 13.49 -2.22 -12.70
CA ASP A 86 14.58 -1.32 -12.31
C ASP A 86 14.03 -0.10 -11.55
N LYS A 87 14.72 0.31 -10.48
CA LYS A 87 14.35 1.49 -9.68
C LYS A 87 14.39 2.81 -10.48
N ASN A 88 15.14 2.87 -11.58
CA ASN A 88 15.15 4.02 -12.47
C ASN A 88 13.82 4.19 -13.23
N SER A 89 12.96 3.18 -13.23
CA SER A 89 11.62 3.19 -13.83
C SER A 89 10.53 3.66 -12.86
N VAL A 90 10.89 4.12 -11.63
CA VAL A 90 9.92 4.52 -10.60
C VAL A 90 9.02 5.66 -11.06
N ASP A 91 9.55 6.60 -11.85
CA ASP A 91 8.82 7.76 -12.33
C ASP A 91 7.94 7.50 -13.56
N LEU A 92 8.01 6.31 -14.18
CA LEU A 92 7.11 5.95 -15.28
C LEU A 92 5.64 6.02 -14.84
N TYR A 93 4.78 6.61 -15.63
CA TYR A 93 3.37 6.83 -15.30
C TYR A 93 3.14 7.70 -14.06
N THR A 94 4.00 8.69 -13.83
CA THR A 94 3.83 9.73 -12.83
C THR A 94 3.97 11.11 -13.46
N ASP A 95 3.67 12.16 -12.69
CA ASP A 95 3.87 13.53 -13.16
C ASP A 95 5.37 13.90 -13.30
N ASN A 96 6.24 13.14 -12.63
CA ASN A 96 7.71 13.29 -12.70
C ASN A 96 8.36 12.54 -13.86
N ASP A 97 7.60 11.79 -14.65
CA ASP A 97 8.13 11.07 -15.83
C ASP A 97 8.73 12.07 -16.83
N ILE A 98 10.03 11.96 -17.05
CA ILE A 98 10.79 12.75 -18.05
C ILE A 98 11.36 11.87 -19.17
N SER A 99 11.00 10.59 -19.18
CA SER A 99 11.49 9.61 -20.14
C SER A 99 10.91 9.83 -21.54
N LYS A 100 11.41 9.08 -22.51
CA LYS A 100 10.81 9.06 -23.84
C LYS A 100 9.33 8.67 -23.75
N ASP A 101 8.47 9.39 -24.46
CA ASP A 101 7.00 9.21 -24.48
C ASP A 101 6.29 9.48 -23.14
N ALA A 102 6.94 10.24 -22.23
CA ALA A 102 6.35 10.65 -20.94
C ALA A 102 5.00 11.35 -21.11
N ALA A 103 4.81 12.15 -22.14
CA ALA A 103 3.55 12.84 -22.40
C ALA A 103 2.37 11.87 -22.51
N GLU A 104 2.56 10.74 -23.18
CA GLU A 104 1.52 9.73 -23.35
C GLU A 104 1.22 9.00 -22.04
N ARG A 105 2.25 8.65 -21.25
CA ARG A 105 2.05 8.02 -19.94
C ARG A 105 1.32 8.95 -18.96
N LYS A 106 1.66 10.25 -18.98
CA LYS A 106 0.96 11.26 -18.18
C LYS A 106 -0.49 11.40 -18.62
N ARG A 107 -0.77 11.39 -19.93
CA ARG A 107 -2.14 11.39 -20.47
C ARG A 107 -2.95 10.20 -19.90
N LEU A 108 -2.40 8.99 -19.95
CA LEU A 108 -3.05 7.77 -19.49
C LEU A 108 -3.32 7.80 -17.98
N ILE A 109 -2.40 8.33 -17.17
CA ILE A 109 -2.62 8.48 -15.72
C ILE A 109 -3.69 9.54 -15.43
N ASN A 110 -3.73 10.64 -16.18
CA ASN A 110 -4.77 11.63 -16.04
C ASN A 110 -6.16 11.08 -16.44
N GLU A 111 -6.24 10.25 -17.47
CA GLU A 111 -7.47 9.52 -17.81
C GLU A 111 -7.92 8.60 -16.68
N ARG A 112 -6.98 7.88 -16.04
CA ARG A 112 -7.29 7.08 -14.86
C ARG A 112 -7.83 7.91 -13.70
N ARG A 113 -7.17 9.04 -13.39
CA ARG A 113 -7.61 9.96 -12.32
C ARG A 113 -9.04 10.43 -12.56
N GLN A 114 -9.37 10.81 -13.80
CA GLN A 114 -10.72 11.25 -14.19
C GLN A 114 -11.74 10.11 -14.15
N ALA A 115 -11.42 8.96 -14.74
CA ALA A 115 -12.34 7.82 -14.86
C ALA A 115 -12.70 7.19 -13.50
N LEU A 116 -11.81 7.26 -12.52
CA LEU A 116 -11.97 6.68 -11.19
C LEU A 116 -12.18 7.74 -10.10
N GLU A 117 -12.38 9.01 -10.47
CA GLU A 117 -12.59 10.13 -9.54
C GLU A 117 -11.50 10.23 -8.44
N LEU A 118 -10.24 10.00 -8.85
CA LEU A 118 -9.08 10.01 -7.96
C LEU A 118 -8.53 11.43 -7.79
N GLU A 119 -7.77 11.66 -6.72
CA GLU A 119 -7.08 12.92 -6.49
C GLU A 119 -6.07 13.22 -7.61
N ASN A 120 -5.83 14.51 -7.89
CA ASN A 120 -4.91 14.95 -8.95
C ASN A 120 -3.46 14.48 -8.74
N ASN A 121 -3.07 14.24 -7.49
CA ASN A 121 -1.74 13.73 -7.11
C ASN A 121 -1.68 12.21 -6.97
N TYR A 122 -2.78 11.49 -7.28
CA TYR A 122 -2.79 10.03 -7.24
C TYR A 122 -1.81 9.45 -8.27
N GLU A 123 -1.04 8.48 -7.85
CA GLU A 123 -0.14 7.69 -8.69
C GLU A 123 -0.38 6.20 -8.49
N LEU A 124 -0.29 5.42 -9.58
CA LEU A 124 -0.28 3.96 -9.48
C LEU A 124 0.99 3.51 -8.75
N PRO A 125 0.84 2.75 -7.65
CA PRO A 125 1.99 2.24 -6.91
C PRO A 125 2.99 1.50 -7.79
N LYS A 126 4.27 1.69 -7.49
CA LYS A 126 5.32 0.87 -8.09
C LYS A 126 5.74 -0.23 -7.12
N LEU A 127 5.76 -1.45 -7.62
CA LEU A 127 6.31 -2.62 -6.94
C LEU A 127 7.56 -3.08 -7.69
N MET A 128 8.50 -3.65 -6.98
CA MET A 128 9.70 -4.24 -7.56
C MET A 128 9.92 -5.62 -6.94
N SER A 129 9.88 -6.65 -7.77
CA SER A 129 10.06 -8.05 -7.36
C SER A 129 11.24 -8.67 -8.07
N SER A 130 11.70 -9.80 -7.58
CA SER A 130 12.89 -10.47 -8.12
C SER A 130 12.64 -11.23 -9.42
N ASP A 131 11.37 -11.55 -9.73
CA ASP A 131 11.01 -12.45 -10.84
C ASP A 131 11.78 -13.78 -10.77
N ALA A 132 11.87 -14.35 -9.57
CA ALA A 132 12.73 -15.48 -9.28
C ALA A 132 12.10 -16.80 -9.74
N HIS A 133 12.79 -17.53 -10.61
CA HIS A 133 12.42 -18.88 -11.05
C HIS A 133 13.00 -20.00 -10.18
N THR A 134 13.81 -19.66 -9.16
CA THR A 134 14.43 -20.60 -8.23
C THR A 134 14.50 -20.00 -6.82
N LEU A 135 14.45 -20.85 -5.79
CA LEU A 135 14.43 -20.39 -4.39
C LEU A 135 15.67 -19.57 -4.00
N ASN A 136 16.84 -19.92 -4.50
CA ASN A 136 18.09 -19.21 -4.21
C ASN A 136 18.20 -17.83 -4.88
N LYS A 137 17.30 -17.52 -5.82
CA LYS A 137 17.20 -16.19 -6.46
C LYS A 137 16.07 -15.34 -5.88
N LEU A 138 15.29 -15.88 -4.95
CA LEU A 138 14.16 -15.16 -4.37
C LEU A 138 14.62 -13.89 -3.64
N GLY A 139 14.08 -12.76 -4.05
CA GLY A 139 14.40 -11.45 -3.51
C GLY A 139 15.73 -10.85 -3.96
N LEU A 140 16.37 -11.46 -4.97
CA LEU A 140 17.67 -11.00 -5.50
C LEU A 140 17.55 -10.59 -6.98
N ASN A 141 18.36 -9.63 -7.39
CA ASN A 141 18.58 -9.33 -8.81
C ASN A 141 19.64 -10.27 -9.42
N ALA A 142 19.94 -10.08 -10.69
CA ALA A 142 20.96 -10.88 -11.40
C ALA A 142 22.38 -10.76 -10.77
N SER A 143 22.68 -9.64 -10.11
CA SER A 143 23.96 -9.38 -9.43
C SER A 143 24.00 -9.91 -7.99
N GLY A 144 22.92 -10.55 -7.50
CA GLY A 144 22.84 -11.07 -6.14
C GLY A 144 22.50 -10.02 -5.07
N GLU A 145 22.11 -8.81 -5.49
CA GLU A 145 21.67 -7.75 -4.59
C GLU A 145 20.17 -7.88 -4.30
N LYS A 146 19.73 -7.37 -3.14
CA LYS A 146 18.32 -7.38 -2.77
C LYS A 146 17.47 -6.55 -3.74
N LYS A 147 16.47 -7.20 -4.31
CA LYS A 147 15.45 -6.61 -5.18
C LYS A 147 14.09 -6.84 -4.53
N LEU A 148 13.63 -5.86 -3.76
CA LEU A 148 12.49 -5.98 -2.87
C LEU A 148 11.64 -4.72 -2.88
N THR A 149 10.35 -4.90 -2.63
CA THR A 149 9.44 -3.84 -2.20
C THR A 149 9.23 -3.93 -0.69
N ARG A 150 9.36 -2.82 0.01
CA ARG A 150 9.01 -2.71 1.42
C ARG A 150 7.60 -2.18 1.54
N ILE A 151 6.77 -2.90 2.27
CA ILE A 151 5.36 -2.55 2.49
C ILE A 151 5.12 -2.41 3.98
N LYS A 152 4.61 -1.26 4.40
CA LYS A 152 4.23 -0.99 5.78
C LYS A 152 2.81 -1.52 6.03
N LEU A 153 2.70 -2.56 6.83
CA LEU A 153 1.46 -3.23 7.20
C LEU A 153 1.29 -3.20 8.72
N ASP A 154 0.05 -3.11 9.19
CA ASP A 154 -0.28 -3.28 10.61
C ASP A 154 -0.44 -4.77 10.96
N THR A 155 -1.03 -5.53 10.04
CA THR A 155 -1.22 -6.98 10.11
C THR A 155 -0.75 -7.61 8.80
N LEU A 156 -0.28 -8.84 8.85
CA LEU A 156 0.15 -9.57 7.65
C LEU A 156 -1.07 -10.28 7.04
N ASP A 157 -1.94 -9.52 6.40
CA ASP A 157 -3.12 -10.02 5.72
C ASP A 157 -3.36 -9.33 4.37
N PHE A 158 -4.30 -9.86 3.60
CA PHE A 158 -4.61 -9.37 2.26
C PHE A 158 -5.24 -7.98 2.26
N ASN A 159 -6.08 -7.67 3.26
CA ASN A 159 -6.71 -6.36 3.37
C ASN A 159 -5.69 -5.26 3.69
N ALA A 160 -4.76 -5.53 4.63
CA ALA A 160 -3.65 -4.61 4.92
C ALA A 160 -2.78 -4.37 3.69
N PHE A 161 -2.50 -5.40 2.88
CA PHE A 161 -1.81 -5.26 1.61
C PHE A 161 -2.58 -4.37 0.62
N ARG A 162 -3.89 -4.60 0.46
CA ARG A 162 -4.76 -3.77 -0.37
C ARG A 162 -4.76 -2.30 0.07
N ILE A 163 -4.87 -2.04 1.38
CA ILE A 163 -4.79 -0.69 1.96
C ILE A 163 -3.43 -0.05 1.66
N ALA A 164 -2.34 -0.82 1.75
CA ALA A 164 -1.01 -0.31 1.44
C ALA A 164 -0.89 0.13 -0.03
N LEU A 165 -1.49 -0.60 -0.96
CA LEU A 165 -1.54 -0.21 -2.38
C LEU A 165 -2.36 1.08 -2.59
N LEU A 166 -3.46 1.24 -1.86
CA LEU A 166 -4.29 2.47 -1.94
C LEU A 166 -3.62 3.69 -1.29
N SER A 167 -2.70 3.48 -0.35
CA SER A 167 -1.98 4.53 0.38
C SER A 167 -0.46 4.45 0.14
N SER A 168 -0.06 4.19 -1.10
CA SER A 168 1.31 3.83 -1.48
C SER A 168 2.37 4.85 -1.06
N ASN A 169 2.08 6.14 -1.16
CA ASN A 169 3.02 7.22 -0.82
C ASN A 169 3.56 7.13 0.61
N SER A 170 2.76 6.61 1.55
CA SER A 170 3.15 6.45 2.95
C SER A 170 3.54 5.01 3.33
N ARG A 171 3.18 4.02 2.50
CA ARG A 171 3.26 2.61 2.86
C ARG A 171 4.17 1.76 1.97
N ILE A 172 4.54 2.25 0.77
CA ILE A 172 5.36 1.47 -0.17
C ILE A 172 6.69 2.17 -0.43
N ARG A 173 7.77 1.41 -0.38
CA ARG A 173 9.13 1.85 -0.73
C ARG A 173 9.84 0.74 -1.50
N ILE A 174 10.51 1.12 -2.57
CA ILE A 174 11.34 0.21 -3.39
C ILE A 174 12.83 0.26 -3.01
N GLU A 175 13.18 1.11 -2.03
CA GLU A 175 14.54 1.24 -1.52
C GLU A 175 14.85 0.10 -0.53
N ASN A 176 16.10 -0.30 -0.50
CA ASN A 176 16.57 -1.31 0.46
C ASN A 176 16.98 -0.69 1.81
N LEU A 177 16.35 0.42 2.18
CA LEU A 177 16.63 1.10 3.44
C LEU A 177 15.69 0.55 4.53
N ILE A 178 16.25 0.10 5.64
CA ILE A 178 15.47 -0.21 6.84
C ILE A 178 15.43 1.09 7.64
N PRO A 179 14.24 1.67 7.91
CA PRO A 179 14.14 2.84 8.76
C PRO A 179 14.78 2.56 10.13
N GLU A 180 15.49 3.53 10.66
CA GLU A 180 15.97 3.46 12.05
C GLU A 180 14.78 3.29 12.98
N LYS A 181 14.98 2.47 14.02
CA LYS A 181 13.99 2.37 15.11
C LYS A 181 14.05 3.66 15.92
N LEU A 182 12.98 4.44 15.85
CA LEU A 182 12.82 5.62 16.68
C LEU A 182 12.12 5.24 17.99
N PRO A 183 12.52 5.83 19.13
CA PRO A 183 11.78 5.69 20.38
C PRO A 183 10.32 6.06 20.19
N ARG A 184 9.41 5.25 20.72
CA ARG A 184 7.97 5.46 20.58
C ARG A 184 7.21 5.07 21.84
N PHE A 185 6.06 5.68 22.02
CA PHE A 185 5.12 5.27 23.04
C PHE A 185 4.37 4.01 22.58
N VAL A 186 4.32 3.01 23.42
CA VAL A 186 3.66 1.71 23.15
C VAL A 186 2.31 1.64 23.85
N GLY A 187 2.20 2.24 25.05
CA GLY A 187 0.96 2.25 25.80
C GLY A 187 0.96 3.28 26.93
N LEU A 188 -0.24 3.58 27.40
CA LEU A 188 -0.51 4.47 28.52
C LEU A 188 -1.53 3.78 29.44
N HIS A 189 -1.22 3.69 30.74
CA HIS A 189 -2.17 3.25 31.75
C HIS A 189 -2.41 4.38 32.76
N ILE A 190 -3.67 4.59 33.12
CA ILE A 190 -4.12 5.69 33.94
C ILE A 190 -4.89 5.14 35.13
N GLU A 191 -4.53 5.58 36.34
CA GLU A 191 -5.24 5.31 37.59
C GLU A 191 -5.79 6.63 38.18
N GLY A 192 -7.02 6.61 38.61
CA GLY A 192 -7.73 7.76 39.20
C GLY A 192 -8.27 8.74 38.14
N GLY A 193 -9.09 9.67 38.62
CA GLY A 193 -9.73 10.70 37.77
C GLY A 193 -10.73 10.17 36.77
N LEU A 194 -10.96 10.95 35.68
CA LEU A 194 -11.96 10.64 34.65
C LEU A 194 -11.63 9.37 33.85
N LEU A 195 -10.35 9.05 33.72
CA LEU A 195 -9.88 7.91 32.92
C LEU A 195 -9.38 6.76 33.78
N ASP A 196 -9.95 6.62 34.97
CA ASP A 196 -9.54 5.60 35.93
C ASP A 196 -9.53 4.19 35.32
N ASN A 197 -8.45 3.45 35.58
CA ASN A 197 -8.22 2.07 35.17
C ASN A 197 -8.29 1.86 33.64
N GLN A 198 -7.95 2.88 32.86
CA GLN A 198 -7.88 2.76 31.40
C GLN A 198 -6.47 2.39 30.94
N THR A 199 -6.39 1.39 30.07
CA THR A 199 -5.14 1.04 29.36
C THR A 199 -5.33 1.27 27.88
N ILE A 200 -4.44 2.07 27.29
CA ILE A 200 -4.50 2.46 25.89
C ILE A 200 -3.22 1.96 25.23
N HIS A 201 -3.37 1.21 24.14
CA HIS A 201 -2.25 0.76 23.31
C HIS A 201 -2.11 1.65 22.11
N PHE A 202 -0.89 2.09 21.82
CA PHE A 202 -0.59 2.92 20.67
C PHE A 202 -0.17 2.08 19.47
N SER A 203 -0.71 2.43 18.31
CA SER A 203 -0.29 1.86 17.03
C SER A 203 1.15 2.26 16.71
N ASN A 204 1.86 1.41 15.99
CA ASN A 204 3.19 1.71 15.45
C ASN A 204 3.18 2.83 14.39
N ASN A 205 2.00 3.22 13.92
CA ASN A 205 1.82 4.16 12.82
C ASN A 205 1.12 5.44 13.28
N LEU A 206 -0.20 5.37 13.45
CA LEU A 206 -1.04 6.48 13.84
C LEU A 206 -2.08 6.00 14.85
N THR A 207 -2.18 6.69 15.97
CA THR A 207 -3.26 6.53 16.94
C THR A 207 -4.10 7.80 16.94
N CYS A 208 -5.40 7.68 16.67
CA CYS A 208 -6.34 8.79 16.70
C CYS A 208 -7.19 8.72 17.96
N ILE A 209 -7.27 9.85 18.69
CA ILE A 209 -8.12 10.02 19.84
C ILE A 209 -9.40 10.73 19.41
N ILE A 210 -10.53 10.02 19.38
CA ILE A 210 -11.81 10.52 18.89
C ILE A 210 -12.83 10.44 20.03
N GLY A 211 -13.71 11.47 20.13
CA GLY A 211 -14.77 11.47 21.13
C GLY A 211 -15.45 12.84 21.20
N GLY A 212 -16.64 12.89 21.82
CA GLY A 212 -17.39 14.10 22.09
C GLY A 212 -16.72 15.05 23.07
N ARG A 213 -17.38 16.19 23.36
CA ARG A 213 -16.96 17.11 24.43
C ARG A 213 -17.07 16.40 25.78
N GLY A 214 -16.06 16.54 26.65
CA GLY A 214 -16.05 15.92 27.99
C GLY A 214 -15.62 14.43 28.00
N ALA A 215 -15.28 13.81 26.86
CA ALA A 215 -14.90 12.39 26.81
C ALA A 215 -13.45 12.09 27.27
N GLY A 216 -12.75 13.04 27.89
CA GLY A 216 -11.40 12.81 28.42
C GLY A 216 -10.25 12.93 27.40
N LYS A 217 -10.49 13.40 26.16
CA LYS A 217 -9.43 13.54 25.16
C LYS A 217 -8.29 14.43 25.59
N SER A 218 -8.62 15.61 26.18
CA SER A 218 -7.60 16.53 26.71
C SER A 218 -6.88 15.92 27.90
N THR A 219 -7.61 15.26 28.81
CA THR A 219 -7.03 14.56 29.95
C THR A 219 -6.02 13.52 29.51
N MET A 220 -6.37 12.69 28.53
CA MET A 220 -5.46 11.68 27.96
C MET A 220 -4.22 12.31 27.30
N LEU A 221 -4.40 13.38 26.50
CA LEU A 221 -3.29 14.05 25.84
C LEU A 221 -2.33 14.72 26.84
N GLU A 222 -2.87 15.40 27.85
CA GLU A 222 -2.06 16.04 28.88
C GLU A 222 -1.38 15.00 29.79
N SER A 223 -2.05 13.88 30.08
CA SER A 223 -1.44 12.74 30.79
C SER A 223 -0.23 12.19 30.02
N LEU A 224 -0.35 12.04 28.71
CA LEU A 224 0.76 11.60 27.85
C LEU A 224 1.89 12.64 27.83
N ARG A 225 1.55 13.93 27.76
CA ARG A 225 2.51 15.03 27.76
C ARG A 225 3.32 15.04 29.07
N GLU A 226 2.66 14.96 30.21
CA GLU A 226 3.31 14.96 31.52
C GLU A 226 4.19 13.72 31.74
N SER A 227 3.67 12.54 31.43
CA SER A 227 4.43 11.28 31.58
C SER A 227 5.63 11.19 30.63
N SER A 228 5.65 11.97 29.53
CA SER A 228 6.81 12.11 28.63
C SER A 228 7.85 13.15 29.06
N GLY A 229 7.69 13.75 30.26
CA GLY A 229 8.62 14.74 30.82
C GLY A 229 8.37 16.18 30.34
N ASN A 230 7.25 16.45 29.66
CA ASN A 230 6.83 17.78 29.29
C ASN A 230 5.83 18.35 30.29
N LYS A 231 5.75 19.69 30.38
CA LYS A 231 4.73 20.32 31.23
C LYS A 231 3.34 20.11 30.66
N SER A 232 2.41 19.59 31.46
CA SER A 232 1.00 19.56 31.15
C SER A 232 0.41 20.97 31.21
N ASP A 233 -0.62 21.22 30.40
CA ASP A 233 -1.42 22.45 30.47
C ASP A 233 -2.65 22.20 31.34
N LEU A 234 -2.51 22.49 32.65
CA LEU A 234 -3.57 22.30 33.62
C LEU A 234 -4.75 23.30 33.41
N SER A 235 -4.62 24.30 32.52
CA SER A 235 -5.74 25.18 32.19
C SER A 235 -6.81 24.50 31.30
N VAL A 236 -6.44 23.40 30.62
CA VAL A 236 -7.34 22.66 29.73
C VAL A 236 -7.95 21.40 30.36
N VAL A 237 -7.51 21.04 31.55
CA VAL A 237 -7.99 19.86 32.30
C VAL A 237 -8.30 20.27 33.74
N ASP A 238 -9.55 20.04 34.15
CA ASP A 238 -9.97 20.29 35.55
C ASP A 238 -9.22 19.35 36.51
N SER A 239 -8.81 19.89 37.64
CA SER A 239 -8.09 19.14 38.69
C SER A 239 -8.89 17.94 39.24
N GLU A 240 -10.23 18.04 39.25
CA GLU A 240 -11.09 16.96 39.74
C GLU A 240 -11.10 15.73 38.80
N VAL A 241 -10.74 15.91 37.51
CA VAL A 241 -10.71 14.83 36.54
C VAL A 241 -9.29 14.34 36.25
N TRP A 242 -8.27 14.94 36.90
CA TRP A 242 -6.86 14.61 36.70
C TRP A 242 -6.52 13.24 37.31
N PRO A 243 -5.68 12.43 36.64
CA PRO A 243 -5.24 11.14 37.15
C PRO A 243 -4.41 11.25 38.43
N GLU A 244 -4.50 10.24 39.30
CA GLU A 244 -3.61 10.08 40.46
C GLU A 244 -2.25 9.52 40.03
N LYS A 245 -2.25 8.57 39.08
CA LYS A 245 -1.03 7.95 38.54
C LYS A 245 -1.13 7.73 37.04
N ILE A 246 -0.02 7.92 36.38
CA ILE A 246 0.12 7.73 34.94
C ILE A 246 1.35 6.87 34.68
N TYR A 247 1.17 5.78 33.92
CA TYR A 247 2.24 4.88 33.53
C TYR A 247 2.38 4.93 32.02
N LEU A 248 3.54 5.33 31.52
CA LEU A 248 3.87 5.39 30.12
C LEU A 248 4.84 4.25 29.76
N GLN A 249 4.46 3.42 28.85
CA GLN A 249 5.33 2.41 28.25
C GLN A 249 5.90 2.93 26.93
N TYR A 250 7.20 2.85 26.78
CA TYR A 250 7.91 3.23 25.55
C TYR A 250 8.92 2.14 25.14
N GLU A 251 9.25 2.10 23.86
CA GLU A 251 10.23 1.19 23.22
C GLU A 251 11.34 2.01 22.56
#